data_a8bf80e1a1ec7763fc6c27495969353b
#
_entry.id   a8bf80e1a1ec7763fc6c27495969353b
#
_cell.length_a   1.000
_cell.length_b   1.000
_cell.length_c   1.000
_cell.angle_alpha   90.00
_cell.angle_beta   90.00
_cell.angle_gamma   90.00
#
_symmetry.space_group_name_H-M   'P 1'
#
loop_
_entity.id
_entity.type
_entity.pdbx_description
1 polymer ?
#
loop_
_entity_poly.entity_id
_entity_poly.type
_entity_poly.pdbx_seq_one_letter_code
_entity_poly.pdbx_strand_id
1 'polypeptide(L)'
;MHVRYDLNACESPVEKRGGDPVSVTARAVSLLAAFVVVAGLATFVAIYFIGGASAMPTVHYAASGGQVNVVLQEDPQNDSASKPDWVSYYVQDPATQKWVHTTLFSVPANARVNVTLYGYDGCTPLRNNYFSQVQGTIGNTVTLSQFDQHGKEYVTDKTTPVINAWSDCNVGHTFAIPGIGLYVPVASPNAPLSANNLCSESPCTTSGNPYAKETFSFISPARAGVFRWQCLVPCGGGFLDGNSGPMQALGYMMGEMDVVSS
;
A
#
# COMPACT_ATOMS: atom_id res chain seq x y z
N MET A 1 -16.92 -84.11 14.84
CA MET A 1 -17.77 -83.30 13.96
C MET A 1 -16.79 -82.29 13.28
N HIS A 2 -16.28 -82.68 12.08
CA HIS A 2 -15.31 -81.86 11.31
C HIS A 2 -16.10 -81.10 10.27
N VAL A 3 -16.13 -79.76 10.37
CA VAL A 3 -16.68 -78.86 9.34
C VAL A 3 -15.52 -78.55 8.37
N ARG A 4 -15.61 -79.03 7.14
CA ARG A 4 -14.72 -78.62 6.01
C ARG A 4 -15.31 -77.32 5.46
N TYR A 5 -14.52 -76.26 5.45
CA TYR A 5 -14.79 -75.06 4.67
C TYR A 5 -14.24 -75.23 3.27
N ASP A 6 -15.12 -75.14 2.29
CA ASP A 6 -14.81 -75.14 0.88
C ASP A 6 -14.40 -73.71 0.45
N LEU A 7 -13.09 -73.55 0.07
CA LEU A 7 -12.50 -72.25 -0.26
C LEU A 7 -12.53 -71.94 -1.78
N ASN A 8 -13.44 -72.53 -2.54
CA ASN A 8 -13.47 -72.34 -3.97
C ASN A 8 -14.76 -71.70 -4.51
N ALA A 9 -15.11 -70.49 -4.00
CA ALA A 9 -16.20 -69.73 -4.61
C ALA A 9 -16.04 -68.24 -4.34
N CYS A 10 -15.19 -67.55 -5.09
CA CYS A 10 -15.36 -66.14 -5.46
C CYS A 10 -14.25 -65.68 -6.44
N GLU A 11 -14.18 -66.28 -7.59
CA GLU A 11 -13.60 -65.61 -8.75
C GLU A 11 -14.72 -64.90 -9.51
N SER A 12 -14.93 -63.64 -9.22
CA SER A 12 -15.71 -62.77 -10.07
C SER A 12 -14.93 -62.47 -11.35
N PRO A 13 -15.54 -62.58 -12.54
CA PRO A 13 -14.86 -62.26 -13.79
C PRO A 13 -14.54 -60.75 -13.79
N VAL A 14 -13.25 -60.43 -13.85
CA VAL A 14 -12.78 -59.08 -14.16
C VAL A 14 -13.19 -58.78 -15.60
N GLU A 15 -14.30 -58.05 -15.72
CA GLU A 15 -14.76 -57.51 -17.02
C GLU A 15 -13.73 -56.50 -17.48
N LYS A 16 -12.84 -56.93 -18.40
CA LYS A 16 -11.96 -56.04 -19.15
C LYS A 16 -12.87 -55.12 -19.97
N ARG A 17 -13.15 -53.92 -19.45
CA ARG A 17 -13.68 -52.81 -20.25
C ARG A 17 -12.65 -52.51 -21.33
N GLY A 18 -12.81 -53.12 -22.50
CA GLY A 18 -12.12 -52.73 -23.70
C GLY A 18 -12.56 -51.31 -24.04
N GLY A 19 -11.78 -50.32 -23.61
CA GLY A 19 -11.99 -48.96 -24.07
C GLY A 19 -11.76 -48.95 -25.57
N ASP A 20 -12.75 -48.54 -26.33
CA ASP A 20 -12.61 -48.38 -27.79
C ASP A 20 -11.37 -47.50 -28.06
N PRO A 21 -10.51 -47.88 -28.99
CA PRO A 21 -9.29 -47.13 -29.29
C PRO A 21 -9.71 -45.75 -29.82
N VAL A 22 -9.53 -44.72 -28.98
CA VAL A 22 -9.76 -43.35 -29.40
C VAL A 22 -9.02 -43.08 -30.69
N SER A 23 -9.74 -42.71 -31.74
CA SER A 23 -9.16 -42.52 -33.06
C SER A 23 -8.02 -41.47 -33.00
N VAL A 24 -6.99 -41.69 -33.86
CA VAL A 24 -5.84 -40.75 -33.95
C VAL A 24 -6.33 -39.31 -34.18
N THR A 25 -7.38 -39.14 -34.94
CA THR A 25 -8.03 -37.86 -35.22
C THR A 25 -8.62 -37.22 -33.95
N ALA A 26 -9.31 -38.02 -33.11
CA ALA A 26 -9.87 -37.50 -31.86
C ALA A 26 -8.76 -37.09 -30.88
N ARG A 27 -7.66 -37.81 -30.81
CA ARG A 27 -6.50 -37.42 -29.98
C ARG A 27 -5.83 -36.13 -30.48
N ALA A 28 -5.65 -36.00 -31.80
CA ALA A 28 -5.10 -34.81 -32.40
C ALA A 28 -5.97 -33.56 -32.13
N VAL A 29 -7.29 -33.69 -32.27
CA VAL A 29 -8.25 -32.61 -31.98
C VAL A 29 -8.21 -32.24 -30.52
N SER A 30 -8.16 -33.21 -29.59
CA SER A 30 -8.08 -32.93 -28.15
C SER A 30 -6.77 -32.21 -27.76
N LEU A 31 -5.65 -32.61 -28.35
CA LEU A 31 -4.35 -31.95 -28.12
C LEU A 31 -4.34 -30.52 -28.66
N LEU A 32 -4.91 -30.29 -29.84
CA LEU A 32 -5.03 -28.96 -30.43
C LEU A 32 -5.92 -28.06 -29.57
N ALA A 33 -7.06 -28.58 -29.11
CA ALA A 33 -7.95 -27.85 -28.21
C ALA A 33 -7.26 -27.47 -26.87
N ALA A 34 -6.54 -28.42 -26.26
CA ALA A 34 -5.78 -28.19 -25.05
C ALA A 34 -4.70 -27.12 -25.27
N PHE A 35 -3.98 -27.17 -26.39
CA PHE A 35 -2.97 -26.17 -26.73
C PHE A 35 -3.58 -24.77 -26.89
N VAL A 36 -4.72 -24.64 -27.57
CA VAL A 36 -5.41 -23.36 -27.76
C VAL A 36 -5.85 -22.77 -26.40
N VAL A 37 -6.39 -23.62 -25.50
CA VAL A 37 -6.79 -23.18 -24.15
C VAL A 37 -5.58 -22.72 -23.35
N VAL A 38 -4.49 -23.46 -23.34
CA VAL A 38 -3.27 -23.11 -22.60
C VAL A 38 -2.64 -21.85 -23.18
N ALA A 39 -2.54 -21.73 -24.50
CA ALA A 39 -2.02 -20.53 -25.14
C ALA A 39 -2.91 -19.27 -24.84
N GLY A 40 -4.22 -19.46 -24.92
CA GLY A 40 -5.18 -18.38 -24.56
C GLY A 40 -5.05 -17.93 -23.10
N LEU A 41 -4.93 -18.87 -22.19
CA LEU A 41 -4.74 -18.57 -20.77
C LEU A 41 -3.39 -17.88 -20.51
N ALA A 42 -2.31 -18.38 -21.13
CA ALA A 42 -1.00 -17.76 -21.02
C ALA A 42 -0.99 -16.34 -21.58
N THR A 43 -1.65 -16.10 -22.71
CA THR A 43 -1.80 -14.77 -23.31
C THR A 43 -2.63 -13.86 -22.42
N PHE A 44 -3.74 -14.36 -21.86
CA PHE A 44 -4.56 -13.61 -20.92
C PHE A 44 -3.75 -13.20 -19.67
N VAL A 45 -3.01 -14.15 -19.07
CA VAL A 45 -2.15 -13.88 -17.92
C VAL A 45 -1.07 -12.86 -18.29
N ALA A 46 -0.42 -12.99 -19.44
CA ALA A 46 0.59 -12.04 -19.88
C ALA A 46 0.01 -10.63 -20.11
N ILE A 47 -1.13 -10.51 -20.76
CA ILE A 47 -1.78 -9.22 -20.99
C ILE A 47 -2.26 -8.61 -19.65
N TYR A 48 -2.88 -9.41 -18.79
CA TYR A 48 -3.44 -8.92 -17.53
C TYR A 48 -2.37 -8.54 -16.51
N PHE A 49 -1.29 -9.32 -16.36
CA PHE A 49 -0.25 -9.09 -15.36
C PHE A 49 0.95 -8.31 -15.87
N ILE A 50 1.25 -8.35 -17.17
CA ILE A 50 2.42 -7.68 -17.74
C ILE A 50 2.01 -6.44 -18.55
N GLY A 51 0.97 -6.53 -19.36
CA GLY A 51 0.53 -5.44 -20.24
C GLY A 51 -0.39 -4.41 -19.56
N GLY A 52 -1.02 -4.74 -18.42
CA GLY A 52 -1.88 -3.82 -17.67
C GLY A 52 -1.14 -3.01 -16.60
N ALA A 53 0.09 -3.37 -16.27
CA ALA A 53 0.93 -2.58 -15.38
C ALA A 53 1.64 -1.49 -16.19
N SER A 54 0.98 -0.36 -16.41
CA SER A 54 1.73 0.88 -16.62
C SER A 54 2.68 1.00 -15.45
N ALA A 55 3.99 0.99 -15.71
CA ALA A 55 4.99 1.11 -14.67
C ALA A 55 4.66 2.41 -13.89
N MET A 56 4.37 2.27 -12.60
CA MET A 56 4.08 3.41 -11.76
C MET A 56 5.31 4.34 -11.78
N PRO A 57 5.16 5.65 -11.99
CA PRO A 57 6.29 6.54 -12.05
C PRO A 57 7.01 6.58 -10.70
N THR A 58 8.34 6.57 -10.73
CA THR A 58 9.17 6.81 -9.55
C THR A 58 9.58 8.28 -9.52
N VAL A 59 9.35 8.95 -8.41
CA VAL A 59 9.82 10.33 -8.19
C VAL A 59 11.24 10.31 -7.65
N HIS A 60 12.14 11.03 -8.28
CA HIS A 60 13.56 11.03 -7.93
C HIS A 60 13.94 12.31 -7.17
N TYR A 61 14.47 12.14 -5.97
CA TYR A 61 14.94 13.23 -5.14
C TYR A 61 16.47 13.26 -5.13
N ALA A 62 17.05 14.37 -5.60
CA ALA A 62 18.47 14.61 -5.53
C ALA A 62 18.87 15.30 -4.22
N ALA A 63 20.02 14.94 -3.66
CA ALA A 63 20.55 15.62 -2.50
C ALA A 63 21.11 17.00 -2.84
N SER A 64 20.83 17.97 -1.98
CA SER A 64 21.49 19.26 -1.97
C SER A 64 22.13 19.47 -0.60
N GLY A 65 23.46 19.59 -0.54
CA GLY A 65 24.18 19.70 0.72
C GLY A 65 23.98 18.50 1.67
N GLY A 66 23.85 17.28 1.13
CA GLY A 66 23.62 16.06 1.92
C GLY A 66 22.21 15.91 2.46
N GLN A 67 21.29 16.75 2.04
CA GLN A 67 19.89 16.72 2.46
C GLN A 67 18.96 16.53 1.27
N VAL A 68 17.82 15.90 1.52
CA VAL A 68 16.75 15.66 0.57
C VAL A 68 15.45 16.12 1.19
N ASN A 69 14.60 16.81 0.44
CA ASN A 69 13.27 17.21 0.92
C ASN A 69 12.22 16.42 0.15
N VAL A 70 11.56 15.51 0.84
CA VAL A 70 10.47 14.69 0.33
C VAL A 70 9.15 15.28 0.80
N VAL A 71 8.22 15.46 -0.13
CA VAL A 71 6.88 15.97 0.20
C VAL A 71 5.85 14.93 -0.21
N LEU A 72 5.03 14.54 0.75
CA LEU A 72 3.99 13.52 0.60
C LEU A 72 2.65 14.11 1.02
N GLN A 73 1.58 13.59 0.46
CA GLN A 73 0.25 13.76 1.03
C GLN A 73 -0.48 12.41 1.06
N GLU A 74 -1.36 12.30 2.00
CA GLU A 74 -2.31 11.21 2.15
C GLU A 74 -3.70 11.77 1.91
N ASP A 75 -4.42 11.14 0.97
CA ASP A 75 -5.74 11.55 0.52
C ASP A 75 -6.78 10.48 0.86
N PRO A 76 -7.98 10.88 1.36
CA PRO A 76 -9.00 9.94 1.82
C PRO A 76 -9.61 9.10 0.72
N GLN A 77 -9.49 9.51 -0.52
CA GLN A 77 -9.97 8.75 -1.67
C GLN A 77 -9.14 9.06 -2.91
N ASN A 78 -9.26 8.22 -3.91
CA ASN A 78 -8.60 8.38 -5.18
C ASN A 78 -9.64 8.33 -6.30
N ASP A 79 -9.65 9.33 -7.16
CA ASP A 79 -10.53 9.43 -8.34
C ASP A 79 -10.21 8.44 -9.46
N SER A 80 -9.46 7.39 -9.15
CA SER A 80 -9.23 6.32 -10.11
C SER A 80 -10.54 5.60 -10.42
N ALA A 81 -10.96 5.62 -11.66
CA ALA A 81 -12.17 4.93 -12.13
C ALA A 81 -12.15 3.42 -11.82
N SER A 82 -10.98 2.84 -11.61
CA SER A 82 -10.83 1.44 -11.27
C SER A 82 -10.95 1.15 -9.77
N LYS A 83 -10.71 2.16 -8.91
CA LYS A 83 -10.71 2.03 -7.45
C LYS A 83 -11.10 3.36 -6.79
N PRO A 84 -12.35 3.82 -6.96
CA PRO A 84 -12.77 5.18 -6.63
C PRO A 84 -12.73 5.52 -5.13
N ASP A 85 -12.85 4.52 -4.25
CA ASP A 85 -12.96 4.75 -2.81
C ASP A 85 -11.67 4.34 -2.05
N TRP A 86 -10.56 4.18 -2.75
CA TRP A 86 -9.33 3.78 -2.10
C TRP A 86 -8.51 4.99 -1.68
N VAL A 87 -8.18 5.03 -0.40
CA VAL A 87 -7.23 5.98 0.15
C VAL A 87 -5.85 5.79 -0.50
N SER A 88 -5.11 6.86 -0.67
CA SER A 88 -3.83 6.80 -1.37
C SER A 88 -2.84 7.85 -0.89
N TYR A 89 -1.56 7.57 -1.12
CA TYR A 89 -0.51 8.56 -1.02
C TYR A 89 -0.19 9.16 -2.39
N TYR A 90 0.19 10.42 -2.36
CA TYR A 90 0.79 11.13 -3.49
C TYR A 90 2.18 11.62 -3.11
N VAL A 91 3.06 11.64 -4.08
CA VAL A 91 4.42 12.17 -3.95
C VAL A 91 4.54 13.44 -4.77
N GLN A 92 5.06 14.50 -4.19
CA GLN A 92 5.29 15.73 -4.95
C GLN A 92 6.58 15.63 -5.76
N ASP A 93 6.51 15.83 -7.07
CA ASP A 93 7.69 15.92 -7.92
C ASP A 93 8.46 17.21 -7.60
N PRO A 94 9.74 17.11 -7.16
CA PRO A 94 10.52 18.27 -6.75
C PRO A 94 10.82 19.25 -7.90
N ALA A 95 10.83 18.79 -9.15
CA ALA A 95 11.12 19.62 -10.31
C ALA A 95 9.91 20.42 -10.77
N THR A 96 8.74 19.83 -10.75
CA THR A 96 7.51 20.44 -11.28
C THR A 96 6.58 20.95 -10.19
N GLN A 97 6.80 20.56 -8.94
CA GLN A 97 5.94 20.81 -7.77
C GLN A 97 4.52 20.23 -7.93
N LYS A 98 4.32 19.33 -8.86
CA LYS A 98 3.04 18.65 -9.09
C LYS A 98 2.94 17.40 -8.23
N TRP A 99 1.74 17.10 -7.79
CA TRP A 99 1.42 15.84 -7.16
C TRP A 99 1.36 14.72 -8.20
N VAL A 100 2.03 13.64 -7.90
CA VAL A 100 2.06 12.43 -8.72
C VAL A 100 1.41 11.31 -7.92
N HIS A 101 0.41 10.68 -8.49
CA HIS A 101 -0.19 9.48 -7.90
C HIS A 101 0.78 8.32 -8.00
N THR A 102 1.64 8.22 -7.03
CA THR A 102 2.64 7.16 -6.88
C THR A 102 3.04 7.02 -5.42
N THR A 103 3.54 5.85 -5.08
CA THR A 103 4.16 5.55 -3.79
C THR A 103 5.61 5.11 -3.96
N LEU A 104 6.18 5.38 -5.15
CA LEU A 104 7.54 5.05 -5.48
C LEU A 104 8.39 6.32 -5.53
N PHE A 105 9.43 6.38 -4.70
CA PHE A 105 10.39 7.48 -4.74
C PHE A 105 11.81 7.00 -4.45
N SER A 106 12.80 7.73 -4.93
CA SER A 106 14.21 7.43 -4.67
C SER A 106 14.91 8.56 -3.93
N VAL A 107 15.84 8.19 -3.06
CA VAL A 107 16.70 9.10 -2.29
C VAL A 107 18.13 8.59 -2.32
N PRO A 108 19.15 9.47 -2.24
CA PRO A 108 20.54 9.04 -2.12
C PRO A 108 20.82 8.32 -0.79
N ALA A 109 21.80 7.43 -0.78
CA ALA A 109 22.30 6.78 0.42
C ALA A 109 22.96 7.80 1.37
N ASN A 110 22.90 7.54 2.69
CA ASN A 110 23.44 8.37 3.76
C ASN A 110 22.98 9.84 3.75
N ALA A 111 21.85 10.15 3.13
CA ALA A 111 21.30 11.49 3.11
C ALA A 111 20.38 11.73 4.31
N ARG A 112 20.35 12.96 4.80
CA ARG A 112 19.28 13.39 5.71
C ARG A 112 18.02 13.63 4.88
N VAL A 113 17.02 12.82 5.08
CA VAL A 113 15.71 12.95 4.43
C VAL A 113 14.79 13.75 5.34
N ASN A 114 14.44 14.95 4.89
CA ASN A 114 13.45 15.80 5.54
C ASN A 114 12.10 15.52 4.86
N VAL A 115 11.12 15.10 5.61
CA VAL A 115 9.78 14.79 5.10
C VAL A 115 8.80 15.87 5.54
N THR A 116 8.01 16.36 4.60
CA THR A 116 6.77 17.08 4.87
C THR A 116 5.61 16.18 4.41
N LEU A 117 4.71 15.87 5.32
CA LEU A 117 3.58 15.01 5.06
C LEU A 117 2.29 15.75 5.40
N TYR A 118 1.35 15.77 4.45
CA TYR A 118 0.02 16.31 4.62
C TYR A 118 -0.97 15.15 4.79
N GLY A 119 -1.78 15.19 5.85
CA GLY A 119 -2.87 14.24 6.10
C GLY A 119 -4.21 14.94 5.90
N TYR A 120 -5.05 14.36 5.05
CA TYR A 120 -6.37 14.90 4.74
C TYR A 120 -7.52 14.00 5.19
N ASP A 121 -7.22 12.75 5.56
CA ASP A 121 -8.24 11.78 5.94
C ASP A 121 -8.64 11.88 7.43
N GLY A 122 -9.79 11.31 7.71
CA GLY A 122 -10.30 11.13 9.05
C GLY A 122 -9.47 10.16 9.88
N CYS A 123 -9.83 10.05 11.14
CA CYS A 123 -9.12 9.17 12.06
C CYS A 123 -9.62 7.72 12.01
N THR A 124 -8.72 6.80 12.30
CA THR A 124 -9.05 5.40 12.60
C THR A 124 -8.60 5.08 14.03
N PRO A 125 -9.45 4.48 14.88
CA PRO A 125 -9.04 4.04 16.19
C PRO A 125 -7.95 2.98 16.10
N LEU A 126 -6.76 3.25 16.66
CA LEU A 126 -5.68 2.29 16.72
C LEU A 126 -5.98 1.22 17.77
N ARG A 127 -5.95 -0.04 17.37
CA ARG A 127 -6.03 -1.18 18.30
C ARG A 127 -4.73 -1.40 19.07
N ASN A 128 -3.62 -0.89 18.56
CA ASN A 128 -2.30 -0.99 19.17
C ASN A 128 -1.67 0.40 19.31
N ASN A 129 -1.54 0.85 20.54
CA ASN A 129 -0.94 2.15 20.88
C ASN A 129 0.54 2.28 20.47
N TYR A 130 1.21 1.19 20.15
CA TYR A 130 2.56 1.24 19.64
C TYR A 130 2.67 2.12 18.38
N PHE A 131 1.68 2.04 17.51
CA PHE A 131 1.65 2.82 16.27
C PHE A 131 1.24 4.30 16.44
N SER A 132 0.96 4.74 17.65
CA SER A 132 0.83 6.17 17.96
C SER A 132 2.18 6.84 18.28
N GLN A 133 3.23 6.05 18.46
CA GLN A 133 4.55 6.53 18.85
C GLN A 133 5.42 6.79 17.62
N VAL A 134 6.09 7.94 17.63
CA VAL A 134 7.07 8.30 16.62
C VAL A 134 8.39 7.58 16.89
N GLN A 135 8.89 6.84 15.92
CA GLN A 135 10.13 6.08 16.06
C GLN A 135 10.99 6.21 14.81
N GLY A 136 12.32 6.18 15.01
CA GLY A 136 13.29 6.18 13.91
C GLY A 136 13.49 7.53 13.23
N THR A 137 12.75 8.57 13.60
CA THR A 137 13.05 9.94 13.19
C THR A 137 14.21 10.50 14.00
N ILE A 138 14.84 11.54 13.52
CA ILE A 138 15.86 12.27 14.30
C ILE A 138 15.17 12.90 15.51
N GLY A 139 15.56 12.45 16.70
CA GLY A 139 14.93 12.84 17.95
C GLY A 139 13.67 12.05 18.33
N ASN A 140 13.25 11.09 17.54
CA ASN A 140 11.99 10.34 17.72
C ASN A 140 10.78 11.24 17.94
N THR A 141 10.70 12.30 17.18
CA THR A 141 9.61 13.29 17.23
C THR A 141 9.18 13.68 15.82
N VAL A 142 7.97 14.23 15.74
CA VAL A 142 7.45 14.98 14.59
C VAL A 142 7.08 16.39 15.06
N THR A 143 7.10 17.36 14.15
CA THR A 143 6.47 18.65 14.35
C THR A 143 5.13 18.63 13.63
N LEU A 144 4.05 18.92 14.38
CA LEU A 144 2.67 18.83 13.93
C LEU A 144 2.01 20.19 13.92
N SER A 145 1.39 20.55 12.80
CA SER A 145 0.45 21.65 12.67
C SER A 145 -0.87 21.14 12.09
N GLN A 146 -1.99 21.63 12.55
CA GLN A 146 -3.31 21.27 12.03
C GLN A 146 -4.10 22.53 11.66
N PHE A 147 -4.81 22.46 10.56
CA PHE A 147 -5.50 23.57 9.93
C PHE A 147 -6.95 23.22 9.63
N ASP A 148 -7.84 24.20 9.79
CA ASP A 148 -9.23 24.08 9.34
C ASP A 148 -9.36 24.38 7.82
N GLN A 149 -10.57 24.22 7.27
CA GLN A 149 -10.86 24.49 5.87
C GLN A 149 -10.67 25.95 5.44
N HIS A 150 -10.51 26.87 6.38
CA HIS A 150 -10.22 28.28 6.13
C HIS A 150 -8.74 28.62 6.24
N GLY A 151 -7.88 27.60 6.47
CA GLY A 151 -6.44 27.75 6.66
C GLY A 151 -6.06 28.32 8.02
N LYS A 152 -7.00 28.34 8.98
CA LYS A 152 -6.70 28.76 10.34
C LYS A 152 -6.01 27.62 11.08
N GLU A 153 -4.80 27.88 11.54
CA GLU A 153 -4.03 26.97 12.37
C GLU A 153 -4.59 26.91 13.80
N TYR A 154 -4.83 25.72 14.31
CA TYR A 154 -5.31 25.49 15.68
C TYR A 154 -4.41 24.55 16.49
N VAL A 155 -3.46 23.87 15.86
CA VAL A 155 -2.32 23.24 16.52
C VAL A 155 -1.07 23.76 15.85
N THR A 156 -0.28 24.54 16.57
CA THR A 156 0.89 25.23 16.03
C THR A 156 2.15 24.47 16.41
N ASP A 157 2.93 24.07 15.42
CA ASP A 157 4.32 23.60 15.48
C ASP A 157 4.68 22.74 16.71
N LYS A 158 3.73 21.92 17.16
CA LYS A 158 3.92 21.09 18.33
C LYS A 158 4.85 19.93 18.03
N THR A 159 6.06 19.98 18.56
CA THR A 159 6.98 18.85 18.52
C THR A 159 6.56 17.80 19.53
N THR A 160 6.31 16.57 19.07
CA THR A 160 5.78 15.51 19.90
C THR A 160 6.36 14.13 19.55
N PRO A 161 6.64 13.27 20.54
CA PRO A 161 6.99 11.87 20.32
C PRO A 161 5.79 10.96 20.17
N VAL A 162 4.56 11.45 20.42
CA VAL A 162 3.34 10.66 20.39
C VAL A 162 2.21 11.46 19.78
N ILE A 163 1.54 10.89 18.79
CA ILE A 163 0.27 11.39 18.29
C ILE A 163 -0.83 10.56 18.95
N ASN A 164 -1.61 11.19 19.84
CA ASN A 164 -2.61 10.48 20.62
C ASN A 164 -3.80 10.08 19.75
N ALA A 165 -3.94 8.76 19.55
CA ALA A 165 -4.96 8.17 18.71
C ALA A 165 -6.29 7.90 19.42
N TRP A 166 -6.31 7.93 20.75
CA TRP A 166 -7.43 7.38 21.50
C TRP A 166 -8.44 8.39 21.98
N SER A 167 -7.98 9.54 22.47
CA SER A 167 -8.88 10.53 23.05
C SER A 167 -9.48 11.49 22.04
N ASP A 168 -8.72 11.81 20.99
CA ASP A 168 -9.04 12.91 20.10
C ASP A 168 -9.14 12.49 18.64
N CYS A 169 -9.01 11.19 18.38
CA CYS A 169 -9.05 10.64 17.02
C CYS A 169 -8.06 11.34 16.08
N ASN A 170 -6.80 11.45 16.48
CA ASN A 170 -5.81 12.29 15.80
C ASN A 170 -4.97 11.54 14.77
N VAL A 171 -5.07 10.21 14.68
CA VAL A 171 -4.30 9.41 13.71
C VAL A 171 -5.21 8.84 12.64
N GLY A 172 -4.95 9.18 11.40
CA GLY A 172 -5.59 8.59 10.22
C GLY A 172 -4.83 7.37 9.72
N HIS A 173 -3.54 7.53 9.52
CA HIS A 173 -2.67 6.56 8.86
C HIS A 173 -1.31 6.46 9.55
N THR A 174 -0.40 5.69 8.95
CA THR A 174 1.03 5.68 9.32
C THR A 174 1.90 5.71 8.07
N PHE A 175 3.03 6.38 8.17
CA PHE A 175 4.14 6.25 7.24
C PHE A 175 5.24 5.43 7.94
N ALA A 176 5.36 4.18 7.57
CA ALA A 176 6.29 3.27 8.23
C ALA A 176 7.22 2.60 7.23
N ILE A 177 8.53 2.58 7.54
CA ILE A 177 9.56 1.83 6.83
C ILE A 177 10.16 0.82 7.79
N PRO A 178 9.54 -0.36 7.98
CA PRO A 178 9.98 -1.33 9.00
C PRO A 178 11.44 -1.74 8.84
N GLY A 179 11.94 -1.82 7.60
CA GLY A 179 13.32 -2.21 7.31
C GLY A 179 14.40 -1.30 7.89
N ILE A 180 14.04 -0.10 8.35
CA ILE A 180 14.93 0.85 9.02
C ILE A 180 14.42 1.29 10.40
N GLY A 181 13.35 0.68 10.89
CA GLY A 181 12.74 1.01 12.18
C GLY A 181 12.05 2.38 12.23
N LEU A 182 11.66 2.93 11.08
CA LEU A 182 10.93 4.18 10.99
C LEU A 182 9.42 3.92 11.10
N TYR A 183 8.77 4.59 12.07
CA TYR A 183 7.33 4.56 12.26
C TYR A 183 6.84 5.95 12.62
N VAL A 184 6.02 6.54 11.76
CA VAL A 184 5.46 7.87 11.95
C VAL A 184 3.94 7.76 11.82
N PRO A 185 3.18 8.04 12.89
CA PRO A 185 1.73 8.19 12.79
C PRO A 185 1.42 9.40 11.92
N VAL A 186 0.43 9.31 11.06
CA VAL A 186 -0.06 10.43 10.25
C VAL A 186 -1.28 11.01 10.94
N ALA A 187 -1.16 12.25 11.38
CA ALA A 187 -2.25 12.94 12.06
C ALA A 187 -3.39 13.23 11.10
N SER A 188 -4.60 13.03 11.59
CA SER A 188 -5.80 13.55 10.94
C SER A 188 -5.93 15.05 11.18
N PRO A 189 -6.58 15.80 10.29
CA PRO A 189 -7.03 17.13 10.63
C PRO A 189 -7.96 17.02 11.84
N ASN A 190 -7.58 17.66 12.95
CA ASN A 190 -8.38 17.62 14.18
C ASN A 190 -9.68 18.35 13.93
N ALA A 191 -10.79 17.70 14.19
CA ALA A 191 -12.06 18.34 13.98
C ALA A 191 -12.84 18.53 15.29
N PRO A 192 -13.59 19.63 15.35
CA PRO A 192 -15.03 19.53 15.27
C PRO A 192 -15.49 19.46 13.80
N LEU A 193 -14.67 18.96 12.92
CA LEU A 193 -14.98 18.86 11.51
C LEU A 193 -15.84 17.61 11.32
N SER A 194 -17.08 17.83 10.88
CA SER A 194 -17.91 16.75 10.42
C SER A 194 -17.16 15.96 9.34
N ALA A 195 -17.31 14.65 9.31
CA ALA A 195 -16.78 13.78 8.25
C ALA A 195 -17.10 14.28 6.82
N ASN A 196 -18.02 15.22 6.69
CA ASN A 196 -18.45 15.82 5.43
C ASN A 196 -17.52 16.93 4.90
N ASN A 197 -16.49 17.32 5.64
CA ASN A 197 -15.56 18.38 5.24
C ASN A 197 -14.17 17.86 4.87
N LEU A 198 -14.00 16.56 4.79
CA LEU A 198 -12.76 15.97 4.28
C LEU A 198 -12.62 16.22 2.78
N CYS A 199 -11.40 16.19 2.31
CA CYS A 199 -11.11 16.29 0.89
C CYS A 199 -11.84 15.18 0.12
N SER A 200 -12.54 15.57 -0.94
CA SER A 200 -13.33 14.65 -1.79
C SER A 200 -12.75 14.45 -3.18
N GLU A 201 -11.72 15.18 -3.55
CA GLU A 201 -11.10 15.13 -4.88
C GLU A 201 -9.57 15.08 -4.73
N SER A 202 -8.96 14.03 -5.26
CA SER A 202 -7.50 13.86 -5.22
C SER A 202 -6.83 14.40 -6.50
N PRO A 203 -5.64 15.00 -6.40
CA PRO A 203 -4.90 15.27 -5.18
C PRO A 203 -5.53 16.42 -4.37
N CYS A 204 -5.56 16.23 -3.06
CA CYS A 204 -6.09 17.23 -2.13
C CYS A 204 -5.30 18.54 -2.16
N THR A 205 -5.96 19.62 -1.78
CA THR A 205 -5.33 20.93 -1.70
C THR A 205 -5.55 21.54 -0.31
N THR A 206 -4.61 22.35 0.15
CA THR A 206 -4.74 23.08 1.41
C THR A 206 -5.80 24.18 1.37
N SER A 207 -6.29 24.53 0.19
CA SER A 207 -7.35 25.52 0.02
C SER A 207 -8.71 24.84 0.09
N GLY A 208 -9.51 25.20 1.06
CA GLY A 208 -10.86 24.68 1.23
C GLY A 208 -10.98 23.35 1.95
N ASN A 209 -9.87 22.68 2.24
CA ASN A 209 -9.85 21.43 2.99
C ASN A 209 -9.12 21.60 4.33
N PRO A 210 -9.62 20.98 5.40
CA PRO A 210 -8.84 20.83 6.60
C PRO A 210 -7.70 19.85 6.37
N TYR A 211 -6.57 20.05 7.02
CA TYR A 211 -5.42 19.17 6.90
C TYR A 211 -4.52 19.19 8.14
N ALA A 212 -3.79 18.11 8.33
CA ALA A 212 -2.65 18.06 9.22
C ALA A 212 -1.36 18.18 8.38
N LYS A 213 -0.36 18.86 8.92
CA LYS A 213 0.97 18.96 8.34
C LYS A 213 1.98 18.47 9.36
N GLU A 214 2.71 17.45 8.97
CA GLU A 214 3.80 16.90 9.77
C GLU A 214 5.13 17.14 9.11
N THR A 215 6.15 17.44 9.91
CA THR A 215 7.53 17.48 9.45
C THR A 215 8.42 16.64 10.36
N PHE A 216 9.28 15.86 9.77
CA PHE A 216 10.26 15.02 10.46
C PHE A 216 11.47 14.75 9.58
N SER A 217 12.53 14.20 10.15
CA SER A 217 13.73 13.82 9.40
C SER A 217 14.22 12.46 9.84
N PHE A 218 14.85 11.74 8.93
CA PHE A 218 15.58 10.50 9.22
C PHE A 218 16.84 10.43 8.34
N ILE A 219 17.72 9.46 8.61
CA ILE A 219 18.88 9.20 7.75
C ILE A 219 18.57 8.02 6.85
N SER A 220 18.70 8.20 5.53
CA SER A 220 18.55 7.09 4.60
C SER A 220 19.64 6.04 4.81
N PRO A 221 19.35 4.75 4.57
CA PRO A 221 20.35 3.70 4.68
C PRO A 221 21.65 3.98 3.92
N ALA A 222 22.77 3.50 4.49
CA ALA A 222 24.07 3.60 3.82
C ALA A 222 24.16 2.70 2.58
N ARG A 223 23.42 1.60 2.58
CA ARG A 223 23.39 0.63 1.48
C ARG A 223 22.25 0.94 0.52
N ALA A 224 22.56 1.00 -0.75
CA ALA A 224 21.56 1.06 -1.81
C ALA A 224 20.65 -0.18 -1.78
N GLY A 225 19.39 0.02 -2.12
CA GLY A 225 18.37 -1.02 -2.15
C GLY A 225 16.97 -0.47 -1.99
N VAL A 226 16.01 -1.35 -2.18
CA VAL A 226 14.58 -1.03 -2.07
C VAL A 226 14.11 -1.29 -0.64
N PHE A 227 13.52 -0.29 -0.04
CA PHE A 227 12.93 -0.34 1.30
C PHE A 227 11.43 -0.12 1.18
N ARG A 228 10.67 -1.16 1.50
CA ARG A 228 9.21 -1.06 1.49
C ARG A 228 8.73 -0.18 2.64
N TRP A 229 7.76 0.67 2.34
CA TRP A 229 7.02 1.43 3.33
C TRP A 229 5.52 1.17 3.19
N GLN A 230 4.77 1.37 4.25
CA GLN A 230 3.34 1.11 4.24
C GLN A 230 2.61 1.80 5.39
N CYS A 231 1.30 1.93 5.24
CA CYS A 231 0.40 2.19 6.34
C CYS A 231 0.19 0.91 7.16
N LEU A 232 0.18 1.03 8.49
CA LEU A 232 -0.06 -0.07 9.44
C LEU A 232 -1.39 0.08 10.19
N VAL A 233 -2.11 1.16 9.95
CA VAL A 233 -3.47 1.38 10.43
C VAL A 233 -4.43 0.77 9.42
N PRO A 234 -5.42 -0.03 9.84
CA PRO A 234 -6.46 -0.51 8.94
C PRO A 234 -7.18 0.67 8.27
N CYS A 235 -7.03 0.81 6.97
CA CYS A 235 -7.54 1.96 6.22
C CYS A 235 -8.11 1.56 4.86
N GLY A 236 -9.15 2.26 4.47
CA GLY A 236 -9.83 2.06 3.20
C GLY A 236 -10.76 0.86 3.15
N GLY A 237 -11.60 0.83 2.12
CA GLY A 237 -12.45 -0.30 1.79
C GLY A 237 -11.61 -1.49 1.33
N GLY A 238 -11.88 -2.65 1.85
CA GLY A 238 -11.16 -3.88 1.47
C GLY A 238 -11.65 -5.07 2.24
N PHE A 239 -11.00 -6.20 2.05
CA PHE A 239 -11.28 -7.40 2.82
C PHE A 239 -10.72 -7.26 4.24
N LEU A 240 -11.25 -8.02 5.18
CA LEU A 240 -10.73 -8.13 6.55
C LEU A 240 -10.63 -6.78 7.28
N ASP A 241 -11.73 -6.03 7.32
CA ASP A 241 -11.83 -4.77 8.08
C ASP A 241 -10.72 -3.75 7.73
N GLY A 242 -10.43 -3.58 6.44
CA GLY A 242 -9.44 -2.62 5.95
C GLY A 242 -7.99 -3.11 5.95
N ASN A 243 -7.71 -4.38 6.24
CA ASN A 243 -6.35 -4.93 6.22
C ASN A 243 -5.88 -5.46 4.86
N SER A 244 -6.63 -5.22 3.80
CA SER A 244 -6.29 -5.57 2.43
C SER A 244 -6.70 -4.44 1.47
N GLY A 245 -6.67 -4.68 0.18
CA GLY A 245 -7.00 -3.64 -0.78
C GLY A 245 -5.91 -2.57 -0.82
N PRO A 246 -6.21 -1.29 -0.50
CA PRO A 246 -5.24 -0.20 -0.59
C PRO A 246 -3.99 -0.43 0.25
N MET A 247 -4.11 -1.10 1.41
CA MET A 247 -2.98 -1.33 2.29
C MET A 247 -1.90 -2.25 1.73
N GLN A 248 -2.20 -3.02 0.69
CA GLN A 248 -1.27 -3.96 0.05
C GLN A 248 -1.01 -3.62 -1.42
N ALA A 249 -1.45 -2.47 -1.88
CA ALA A 249 -1.30 -2.05 -3.26
C ALA A 249 -0.31 -0.89 -3.39
N LEU A 250 0.66 -1.04 -4.29
CA LEU A 250 1.51 0.06 -4.73
C LEU A 250 0.63 1.17 -5.34
N GLY A 251 1.01 2.42 -5.08
CA GLY A 251 0.24 3.58 -5.50
C GLY A 251 -0.88 3.99 -4.55
N TYR A 252 -1.09 3.21 -3.49
CA TYR A 252 -2.12 3.50 -2.48
C TYR A 252 -1.48 3.63 -1.09
N MET A 253 -1.64 2.65 -0.22
CA MET A 253 -1.16 2.70 1.15
C MET A 253 0.13 1.90 1.39
N MET A 254 0.76 1.44 0.32
CA MET A 254 2.05 0.76 0.30
C MET A 254 2.92 1.33 -0.80
N GLY A 255 4.22 1.44 -0.53
CA GLY A 255 5.18 1.95 -1.49
C GLY A 255 6.60 1.46 -1.28
N GLU A 256 7.51 2.01 -2.06
CA GLU A 256 8.93 1.68 -2.03
C GLU A 256 9.77 2.95 -2.04
N MET A 257 10.72 3.01 -1.13
CA MET A 257 11.81 3.97 -1.13
C MET A 257 13.05 3.28 -1.70
N ASP A 258 13.47 3.70 -2.88
CA ASP A 258 14.71 3.22 -3.49
C ASP A 258 15.88 4.08 -3.01
N VAL A 259 16.80 3.47 -2.29
CA VAL A 259 18.04 4.13 -1.87
C VAL A 259 19.08 3.90 -2.94
N VAL A 260 19.45 4.96 -3.64
CA VAL A 260 20.44 4.91 -4.72
C VAL A 260 21.83 5.28 -4.20
N SER A 261 22.87 4.69 -4.80
CA SER A 261 24.26 5.08 -4.50
C SER A 261 24.46 6.54 -4.89
N SER A 262 25.05 7.30 -3.98
CA SER A 262 25.45 8.69 -4.19
C SER A 262 26.64 8.79 -5.13
#